data_e01acd4735e49e600dc3624a5429e2cd
#
_entry.id   e01acd4735e49e600dc3624a5429e2cd
#
_cell.length_a   1.000
_cell.length_b   1.000
_cell.length_c   1.000
_cell.angle_alpha   90.00
_cell.angle_beta   90.00
_cell.angle_gamma   90.00
#
_symmetry.space_group_name_H-M   'P 1'
#
loop_
_entity.id
_entity.type
_entity.pdbx_description
1 polymer ?
#
loop_
_entity_poly.entity_id
_entity_poly.type
_entity_poly.pdbx_seq_one_letter_code
_entity_poly.pdbx_strand_id
1 'polypeptide(L)'
;MTNSSYPGLLPSYEHQRLAALEPYQVLGTPGQGLFNDFVSVVAKLFEVPIALISLVREDDVVFVGNEGLPEAPTANREDSMCSVAILNDGLTVFEDLTTEPCHLVNPFAAQQLHLGFYAGQSLRTPLGMPLGSLCIIDRRPRQLTALEGELLTQLALVAQDLLDVQAADAADGQLGPGLRPRLDAILQPSLTRLNTLAELRKLDPAAAPADLARYTASRLDEARYLAQALHRELQAVLEG
;
A
#
# COMPACT_ATOMS: atom_id res chain seq x y z
N MET A 1 22.83 16.63 -11.23
CA MET A 1 22.35 15.74 -12.28
C MET A 1 22.60 14.34 -11.78
N THR A 2 21.59 13.71 -11.21
CA THR A 2 21.65 12.33 -10.75
C THR A 2 21.80 11.43 -11.97
N ASN A 3 22.92 10.75 -12.06
CA ASN A 3 23.22 9.81 -13.14
C ASN A 3 22.51 8.48 -12.82
N SER A 4 21.17 8.47 -12.93
CA SER A 4 20.40 7.25 -12.70
C SER A 4 20.71 6.23 -13.77
N SER A 5 21.01 5.00 -13.36
CA SER A 5 21.19 3.85 -14.27
C SER A 5 19.89 3.48 -14.99
N TYR A 6 18.75 3.98 -14.50
CA TYR A 6 17.39 3.71 -14.98
C TYR A 6 16.65 5.02 -15.32
N PRO A 7 16.97 5.70 -16.43
CA PRO A 7 16.40 7.00 -16.78
C PRO A 7 14.86 6.97 -16.96
N GLY A 8 14.29 5.79 -17.25
CA GLY A 8 12.84 5.60 -17.36
C GLY A 8 12.06 5.73 -16.05
N LEU A 9 12.75 5.77 -14.90
CA LEU A 9 12.11 5.97 -13.58
C LEU A 9 11.81 7.44 -13.26
N LEU A 10 12.33 8.38 -14.07
CA LEU A 10 12.14 9.81 -13.83
C LEU A 10 11.07 10.37 -14.76
N PRO A 11 9.87 10.70 -14.28
CA PRO A 11 8.87 11.36 -15.12
C PRO A 11 9.34 12.76 -15.51
N SER A 12 8.87 13.25 -16.66
CA SER A 12 9.24 14.59 -17.17
C SER A 12 8.85 15.75 -16.24
N TYR A 13 7.92 15.50 -15.32
CA TYR A 13 7.42 16.44 -14.31
C TYR A 13 8.00 16.19 -12.90
N GLU A 14 9.15 15.51 -12.79
CA GLU A 14 9.74 15.09 -11.50
C GLU A 14 9.92 16.23 -10.51
N HIS A 15 10.37 17.40 -10.96
CA HIS A 15 10.53 18.58 -10.10
C HIS A 15 9.19 19.00 -9.45
N GLN A 16 8.09 19.00 -10.22
CA GLN A 16 6.75 19.34 -9.70
C GLN A 16 6.24 18.25 -8.74
N ARG A 17 6.52 16.99 -9.05
CA ARG A 17 6.20 15.85 -8.20
C ARG A 17 6.91 15.93 -6.84
N LEU A 18 8.21 16.22 -6.84
CA LEU A 18 8.99 16.37 -5.61
C LEU A 18 8.52 17.55 -4.76
N ALA A 19 8.15 18.68 -5.40
CA ALA A 19 7.53 19.79 -4.70
C ALA A 19 6.19 19.41 -4.07
N ALA A 20 5.38 18.62 -4.76
CA ALA A 20 4.11 18.12 -4.22
C ALA A 20 4.30 17.07 -3.09
N LEU A 21 5.44 16.37 -3.06
CA LEU A 21 5.79 15.41 -2.02
C LEU A 21 6.28 16.10 -0.73
N GLU A 22 6.77 17.34 -0.80
CA GLU A 22 7.41 18.02 0.34
C GLU A 22 6.57 18.02 1.64
N PRO A 23 5.24 18.31 1.62
CA PRO A 23 4.42 18.26 2.84
C PRO A 23 4.36 16.88 3.50
N TYR A 24 4.59 15.81 2.74
CA TYR A 24 4.51 14.42 3.20
C TYR A 24 5.86 13.87 3.69
N GLN A 25 6.96 14.59 3.49
CA GLN A 25 8.30 14.12 3.90
C GLN A 25 8.43 14.00 5.42
N VAL A 26 7.66 14.74 6.20
CA VAL A 26 7.59 14.65 7.66
C VAL A 26 7.10 13.28 8.14
N LEU A 27 6.38 12.53 7.27
CA LEU A 27 5.88 11.18 7.56
C LEU A 27 6.95 10.09 7.42
N GLY A 28 8.14 10.45 6.97
CA GLY A 28 9.27 9.53 6.73
C GLY A 28 9.91 8.92 7.98
N THR A 29 9.28 9.06 9.15
CA THR A 29 9.71 8.36 10.36
C THR A 29 9.09 6.96 10.38
N PRO A 30 9.90 5.87 10.22
CA PRO A 30 9.38 4.51 10.25
C PRO A 30 8.69 4.22 11.59
N GLY A 31 7.55 3.51 11.55
CA GLY A 31 6.92 3.01 12.75
C GLY A 31 5.75 3.82 13.29
N GLN A 32 5.15 4.68 12.51
CA GLN A 32 3.84 5.24 12.90
C GLN A 32 2.80 4.12 12.87
N GLY A 33 2.36 3.69 14.06
CA GLY A 33 1.53 2.50 14.26
C GLY A 33 0.28 2.43 13.37
N LEU A 34 -0.32 3.59 13.00
CA LEU A 34 -1.52 3.64 12.18
C LEU A 34 -1.29 3.10 10.76
N PHE A 35 -0.21 3.50 10.08
CA PHE A 35 0.10 2.99 8.74
C PHE A 35 0.42 1.50 8.77
N ASN A 36 1.17 1.03 9.78
CA ASN A 36 1.48 -0.39 9.93
C ASN A 36 0.21 -1.21 10.22
N ASP A 37 -0.68 -0.73 11.09
CA ASP A 37 -1.96 -1.38 11.37
C ASP A 37 -2.81 -1.48 10.08
N PHE A 38 -2.84 -0.42 9.27
CA PHE A 38 -3.57 -0.42 8.00
C PHE A 38 -2.98 -1.42 7.00
N VAL A 39 -1.65 -1.40 6.74
CA VAL A 39 -1.06 -2.34 5.79
C VAL A 39 -1.08 -3.78 6.30
N SER A 40 -1.09 -4.02 7.62
CA SER A 40 -1.30 -5.35 8.18
C SER A 40 -2.70 -5.90 7.84
N VAL A 41 -3.73 -5.04 7.89
CA VAL A 41 -5.08 -5.40 7.41
C VAL A 41 -5.05 -5.68 5.90
N VAL A 42 -4.41 -4.81 5.11
CA VAL A 42 -4.30 -4.98 3.65
C VAL A 42 -3.63 -6.32 3.30
N ALA A 43 -2.51 -6.65 3.94
CA ALA A 43 -1.82 -7.93 3.72
C ALA A 43 -2.74 -9.13 3.97
N LYS A 44 -3.53 -9.09 5.05
CA LYS A 44 -4.50 -10.15 5.38
C LYS A 44 -5.68 -10.20 4.40
N LEU A 45 -6.17 -9.04 3.94
CA LEU A 45 -7.24 -8.97 2.96
C LEU A 45 -6.86 -9.64 1.64
N PHE A 46 -5.63 -9.46 1.19
CA PHE A 46 -5.13 -10.04 -0.06
C PHE A 46 -4.45 -11.40 0.12
N GLU A 47 -4.30 -11.89 1.36
CA GLU A 47 -3.56 -13.12 1.69
C GLU A 47 -2.13 -13.11 1.14
N VAL A 48 -1.46 -11.96 1.27
CA VAL A 48 -0.07 -11.78 0.84
C VAL A 48 0.85 -11.58 2.04
N PRO A 49 2.12 -11.96 1.93
CA PRO A 49 3.08 -11.79 3.02
C PRO A 49 3.53 -10.33 3.21
N ILE A 50 3.38 -9.47 2.19
CA ILE A 50 3.91 -8.11 2.21
C ILE A 50 2.85 -7.13 1.71
N ALA A 51 2.65 -6.03 2.45
CA ALA A 51 1.91 -4.86 2.01
C ALA A 51 2.61 -3.59 2.51
N LEU A 52 2.70 -2.55 1.66
CA LEU A 52 3.45 -1.34 1.94
C LEU A 52 2.65 -0.09 1.55
N ILE A 53 2.81 0.97 2.34
CA ILE A 53 2.60 2.34 1.89
C ILE A 53 3.98 2.96 1.71
N SER A 54 4.28 3.42 0.50
CA SER A 54 5.56 4.01 0.15
C SER A 54 5.42 5.46 -0.28
N LEU A 55 6.47 6.26 -0.01
CA LEU A 55 6.67 7.59 -0.60
C LEU A 55 7.97 7.54 -1.41
N VAL A 56 7.91 7.95 -2.69
CA VAL A 56 9.05 7.92 -3.61
C VAL A 56 9.72 9.30 -3.60
N ARG A 57 10.89 9.38 -2.98
CA ARG A 57 11.71 10.59 -2.93
C ARG A 57 12.64 10.68 -4.14
N GLU A 58 13.56 11.63 -4.14
CA GLU A 58 14.49 11.85 -5.24
C GLU A 58 15.40 10.64 -5.46
N ASP A 59 16.03 10.14 -4.41
CA ASP A 59 17.04 9.07 -4.47
C ASP A 59 16.57 7.74 -3.89
N ASP A 60 15.54 7.76 -3.04
CA ASP A 60 15.07 6.58 -2.31
C ASP A 60 13.53 6.50 -2.23
N VAL A 61 13.08 5.38 -1.72
CA VAL A 61 11.67 5.10 -1.39
C VAL A 61 11.58 4.84 0.11
N VAL A 62 10.75 5.62 0.80
CA VAL A 62 10.48 5.45 2.23
C VAL A 62 9.21 4.62 2.42
N PHE A 63 9.26 3.63 3.29
CA PHE A 63 8.10 2.83 3.68
C PHE A 63 7.49 3.39 4.96
N VAL A 64 6.44 4.21 4.81
CA VAL A 64 5.70 4.80 5.96
C VAL A 64 4.78 3.79 6.62
N GLY A 65 4.28 2.80 5.85
CA GLY A 65 3.59 1.61 6.34
C GLY A 65 4.30 0.37 5.79
N ASN A 66 4.65 -0.57 6.66
CA ASN A 66 5.40 -1.78 6.30
C ASN A 66 4.85 -3.00 7.06
N GLU A 67 4.34 -3.95 6.29
CA GLU A 67 4.04 -5.31 6.75
C GLU A 67 4.86 -6.27 5.92
N GLY A 68 5.67 -7.10 6.59
CA GLY A 68 6.34 -8.26 6.01
C GLY A 68 7.66 -8.02 5.27
N LEU A 69 8.12 -6.77 5.08
CA LEU A 69 9.52 -6.52 4.70
C LEU A 69 10.37 -6.39 5.96
N PRO A 70 11.43 -7.20 6.11
CA PRO A 70 12.28 -7.10 7.28
C PRO A 70 13.08 -5.78 7.27
N GLU A 71 13.03 -5.07 8.38
CA GLU A 71 13.96 -4.02 8.85
C GLU A 71 14.48 -2.95 7.85
N ALA A 72 13.90 -2.86 6.65
CA ALA A 72 14.29 -1.84 5.69
C ALA A 72 13.28 -0.68 5.72
N PRO A 73 13.58 0.44 6.40
CA PRO A 73 12.72 1.62 6.39
C PRO A 73 12.71 2.30 5.02
N THR A 74 13.72 2.05 4.20
CA THR A 74 13.91 2.64 2.87
C THR A 74 14.51 1.63 1.90
N ALA A 75 14.33 1.87 0.61
CA ALA A 75 15.03 1.20 -0.48
C ALA A 75 15.57 2.26 -1.46
N ASN A 76 16.64 1.94 -2.21
CA ASN A 76 17.03 2.82 -3.31
C ASN A 76 15.88 2.91 -4.33
N ARG A 77 15.71 4.07 -4.94
CA ARG A 77 14.69 4.28 -5.95
C ARG A 77 14.77 3.27 -7.11
N GLU A 78 16.00 2.96 -7.52
CA GLU A 78 16.27 1.99 -8.60
C GLU A 78 15.98 0.54 -8.21
N ASP A 79 15.87 0.22 -6.93
CA ASP A 79 15.63 -1.12 -6.40
C ASP A 79 14.15 -1.38 -6.03
N SER A 80 13.28 -0.37 -6.20
CA SER A 80 11.90 -0.43 -5.73
C SER A 80 10.87 -0.43 -6.85
N MET A 81 9.98 -1.43 -6.86
CA MET A 81 8.82 -1.48 -7.74
C MET A 81 7.82 -0.33 -7.51
N CYS A 82 7.83 0.28 -6.31
CA CYS A 82 7.01 1.46 -6.02
C CYS A 82 7.39 2.66 -6.90
N SER A 83 8.66 2.74 -7.33
CA SER A 83 9.13 3.75 -8.28
C SER A 83 8.53 3.58 -9.68
N VAL A 84 8.15 2.36 -10.05
CA VAL A 84 7.43 2.07 -11.31
C VAL A 84 5.95 2.40 -11.18
N ALA A 85 5.36 2.14 -10.01
CA ALA A 85 3.94 2.39 -9.77
C ALA A 85 3.58 3.88 -9.90
N ILE A 86 4.47 4.80 -9.54
CA ILE A 86 4.21 6.25 -9.67
C ILE A 86 4.19 6.76 -11.13
N LEU A 87 4.69 5.96 -12.08
CA LEU A 87 4.71 6.31 -13.49
C LEU A 87 3.37 6.05 -14.18
N ASN A 88 2.49 5.27 -13.55
CA ASN A 88 1.21 4.86 -14.09
C ASN A 88 0.05 5.53 -13.34
N ASP A 89 -1.02 5.86 -14.05
CA ASP A 89 -2.24 6.41 -13.45
C ASP A 89 -3.12 5.31 -12.81
N GLY A 90 -3.05 4.10 -13.35
CA GLY A 90 -3.77 2.93 -12.87
C GLY A 90 -2.91 1.97 -12.06
N LEU A 91 -3.45 0.77 -11.86
CA LEU A 91 -2.72 -0.32 -11.22
C LEU A 91 -1.49 -0.71 -12.04
N THR A 92 -0.38 -0.90 -11.36
CA THR A 92 0.83 -1.52 -11.88
C THR A 92 0.87 -2.95 -11.37
N VAL A 93 0.79 -3.93 -12.27
CA VAL A 93 0.72 -5.36 -11.90
C VAL A 93 1.81 -6.13 -12.62
N PHE A 94 2.53 -6.95 -11.87
CA PHE A 94 3.48 -7.96 -12.35
C PHE A 94 3.09 -9.30 -11.73
N GLU A 95 2.45 -10.15 -12.52
CA GLU A 95 1.91 -11.43 -12.06
C GLU A 95 2.99 -12.48 -11.79
N ASP A 96 4.11 -12.40 -12.50
CA ASP A 96 5.27 -13.28 -12.35
C ASP A 96 6.60 -12.54 -12.57
N LEU A 97 7.16 -11.99 -11.50
CA LEU A 97 8.47 -11.34 -11.50
C LEU A 97 9.63 -12.32 -11.69
N THR A 98 9.39 -13.62 -11.60
CA THR A 98 10.44 -14.65 -11.77
C THR A 98 10.72 -14.94 -13.22
N THR A 99 9.71 -14.87 -14.08
CA THR A 99 9.80 -15.10 -15.53
C THR A 99 9.76 -13.80 -16.34
N GLU A 100 9.07 -12.78 -15.82
CA GLU A 100 8.92 -11.46 -16.46
C GLU A 100 9.40 -10.34 -15.52
N PRO A 101 10.73 -10.21 -15.29
CA PRO A 101 11.27 -9.19 -14.41
C PRO A 101 11.03 -7.79 -14.97
N CYS A 102 10.77 -6.83 -14.06
CA CYS A 102 10.67 -5.43 -14.45
C CYS A 102 12.05 -4.87 -14.84
N HIS A 103 12.17 -4.36 -16.07
CA HIS A 103 13.42 -3.78 -16.58
C HIS A 103 13.55 -2.26 -16.31
N LEU A 104 12.52 -1.64 -15.73
CA LEU A 104 12.56 -0.22 -15.33
C LEU A 104 13.30 -0.02 -14.01
N VAL A 105 13.48 -1.08 -13.22
CA VAL A 105 14.23 -1.10 -11.96
C VAL A 105 15.30 -2.19 -12.02
N ASN A 106 16.18 -2.22 -11.03
CA ASN A 106 17.16 -3.26 -10.87
C ASN A 106 16.47 -4.64 -10.64
N PRO A 107 16.53 -5.57 -11.61
CA PRO A 107 15.84 -6.85 -11.48
C PRO A 107 16.41 -7.74 -10.38
N PHE A 108 17.68 -7.52 -9.99
CA PHE A 108 18.30 -8.29 -8.91
C PHE A 108 17.69 -7.98 -7.54
N ALA A 109 17.15 -6.76 -7.32
CA ALA A 109 16.49 -6.42 -6.07
C ALA A 109 15.26 -7.31 -5.81
N ALA A 110 14.40 -7.49 -6.81
CA ALA A 110 13.26 -8.39 -6.73
C ALA A 110 13.69 -9.85 -6.48
N GLN A 111 14.77 -10.31 -7.13
CA GLN A 111 15.31 -11.66 -6.96
C GLN A 111 15.89 -11.87 -5.55
N GLN A 112 16.66 -10.92 -5.02
CA GLN A 112 17.23 -11.01 -3.67
C GLN A 112 16.14 -11.07 -2.58
N LEU A 113 15.05 -10.36 -2.79
CA LEU A 113 13.90 -10.35 -1.90
C LEU A 113 12.91 -11.51 -2.17
N HIS A 114 13.21 -12.37 -3.16
CA HIS A 114 12.34 -13.47 -3.60
C HIS A 114 10.91 -13.00 -3.91
N LEU A 115 10.76 -11.89 -4.63
CA LEU A 115 9.46 -11.37 -5.02
C LEU A 115 8.98 -12.10 -6.27
N GLY A 116 7.78 -12.74 -6.19
CA GLY A 116 7.15 -13.42 -7.31
C GLY A 116 6.03 -12.61 -7.96
N PHE A 117 5.34 -11.77 -7.18
CA PHE A 117 4.21 -10.96 -7.61
C PHE A 117 4.30 -9.56 -7.02
N TYR A 118 3.83 -8.58 -7.77
CA TYR A 118 3.65 -7.19 -7.32
C TYR A 118 2.37 -6.61 -7.90
N ALA A 119 1.55 -5.96 -7.08
CA ALA A 119 0.51 -5.06 -7.53
C ALA A 119 0.52 -3.78 -6.68
N GLY A 120 0.55 -2.63 -7.33
CA GLY A 120 0.61 -1.33 -6.67
C GLY A 120 -0.28 -0.31 -7.35
N GLN A 121 -1.02 0.46 -6.54
CA GLN A 121 -1.79 1.63 -6.95
C GLN A 121 -1.06 2.89 -6.53
N SER A 122 -0.83 3.79 -7.48
CA SER A 122 -0.23 5.10 -7.21
C SER A 122 -1.08 5.93 -6.25
N LEU A 123 -0.46 6.49 -5.21
CA LEU A 123 -1.04 7.47 -4.30
C LEU A 123 -0.78 8.87 -4.86
N ARG A 124 -1.82 9.69 -4.94
CA ARG A 124 -1.74 10.98 -5.64
C ARG A 124 -2.38 12.10 -4.84
N THR A 125 -1.78 13.28 -4.91
CA THR A 125 -2.40 14.50 -4.41
C THR A 125 -3.74 14.77 -5.13
N PRO A 126 -4.63 15.63 -4.57
CA PRO A 126 -5.85 16.06 -5.26
C PRO A 126 -5.60 16.70 -6.64
N LEU A 127 -4.40 17.22 -6.88
CA LEU A 127 -3.96 17.76 -8.18
C LEU A 127 -3.37 16.69 -9.12
N GLY A 128 -3.40 15.41 -8.73
CA GLY A 128 -2.95 14.29 -9.54
C GLY A 128 -1.44 14.01 -9.50
N MET A 129 -0.65 14.72 -8.69
CA MET A 129 0.79 14.45 -8.57
C MET A 129 1.05 13.15 -7.80
N PRO A 130 1.79 12.17 -8.37
CA PRO A 130 2.07 10.92 -7.70
C PRO A 130 3.10 11.11 -6.58
N LEU A 131 2.79 10.58 -5.41
CA LEU A 131 3.62 10.66 -4.20
C LEU A 131 4.37 9.35 -3.95
N GLY A 132 3.69 8.24 -4.15
CA GLY A 132 4.13 6.90 -3.82
C GLY A 132 3.10 5.86 -4.22
N SER A 133 3.03 4.75 -3.50
CA SER A 133 2.04 3.70 -3.78
C SER A 133 1.58 2.96 -2.52
N LEU A 134 0.32 2.47 -2.56
CA LEU A 134 -0.09 1.31 -1.79
C LEU A 134 0.18 0.08 -2.64
N CYS A 135 0.94 -0.87 -2.14
CA CYS A 135 1.22 -2.10 -2.87
C CYS A 135 1.08 -3.36 -2.01
N ILE A 136 0.80 -4.45 -2.71
CA ILE A 136 0.77 -5.82 -2.20
C ILE A 136 1.77 -6.66 -2.98
N ILE A 137 2.50 -7.53 -2.27
CA ILE A 137 3.60 -8.29 -2.84
C ILE A 137 3.51 -9.73 -2.32
N ASP A 138 3.69 -10.69 -3.22
CA ASP A 138 3.81 -12.10 -2.84
C ASP A 138 5.18 -12.65 -3.29
N ARG A 139 5.64 -13.68 -2.58
CA ARG A 139 6.86 -14.42 -2.95
C ARG A 139 6.62 -15.43 -4.07
N ARG A 140 5.35 -15.71 -4.38
CA ARG A 140 4.92 -16.61 -5.44
C ARG A 140 4.19 -15.82 -6.52
N PRO A 141 4.36 -16.20 -7.79
CA PRO A 141 3.52 -15.70 -8.87
C PRO A 141 2.03 -15.90 -8.56
N ARG A 142 1.20 -14.93 -8.87
CA ARG A 142 -0.26 -15.00 -8.76
C ARG A 142 -0.94 -14.09 -9.76
N GLN A 143 -2.18 -14.41 -10.10
CA GLN A 143 -3.03 -13.52 -10.88
C GLN A 143 -3.82 -12.61 -9.94
N LEU A 144 -3.94 -11.35 -10.33
CA LEU A 144 -4.81 -10.38 -9.66
C LEU A 144 -6.18 -10.41 -10.34
N THR A 145 -7.22 -10.77 -9.62
CA THR A 145 -8.58 -10.69 -10.16
C THR A 145 -9.04 -9.23 -10.32
N ALA A 146 -9.97 -8.98 -11.24
CA ALA A 146 -10.53 -7.63 -11.43
C ALA A 146 -11.09 -7.05 -10.13
N LEU A 147 -11.78 -7.86 -9.33
CA LEU A 147 -12.34 -7.47 -8.05
C LEU A 147 -11.26 -7.12 -7.01
N GLU A 148 -10.17 -7.86 -6.95
CA GLU A 148 -9.02 -7.52 -6.10
C GLU A 148 -8.36 -6.20 -6.56
N GLY A 149 -8.26 -5.98 -7.88
CA GLY A 149 -7.75 -4.74 -8.43
C GLY A 149 -8.59 -3.52 -8.05
N GLU A 150 -9.91 -3.62 -8.18
CA GLU A 150 -10.86 -2.57 -7.74
C GLU A 150 -10.71 -2.30 -6.23
N LEU A 151 -10.61 -3.35 -5.43
CA LEU A 151 -10.44 -3.23 -4.00
C LEU A 151 -9.11 -2.57 -3.61
N LEU A 152 -8.01 -2.95 -4.25
CA LEU A 152 -6.70 -2.33 -4.02
C LEU A 152 -6.74 -0.83 -4.35
N THR A 153 -7.45 -0.46 -5.43
CA THR A 153 -7.66 0.95 -5.79
C THR A 153 -8.46 1.71 -4.72
N GLN A 154 -9.53 1.11 -4.18
CA GLN A 154 -10.31 1.73 -3.10
C GLN A 154 -9.49 1.89 -1.80
N LEU A 155 -8.70 0.88 -1.44
CA LEU A 155 -7.81 0.96 -0.27
C LEU A 155 -6.68 1.97 -0.47
N ALA A 156 -6.24 2.20 -1.71
CA ALA A 156 -5.26 3.24 -2.01
C ALA A 156 -5.83 4.65 -1.80
N LEU A 157 -7.11 4.89 -2.05
CA LEU A 157 -7.77 6.16 -1.69
C LEU A 157 -7.75 6.36 -0.18
N VAL A 158 -8.05 5.31 0.61
CA VAL A 158 -7.95 5.38 2.08
C VAL A 158 -6.51 5.65 2.54
N ALA A 159 -5.53 5.00 1.91
CA ALA A 159 -4.12 5.26 2.22
C ALA A 159 -3.72 6.72 1.91
N GLN A 160 -4.25 7.29 0.81
CA GLN A 160 -4.03 8.70 0.48
C GLN A 160 -4.68 9.62 1.53
N ASP A 161 -5.94 9.38 1.91
CA ASP A 161 -6.62 10.14 2.97
C ASP A 161 -5.83 10.10 4.29
N LEU A 162 -5.28 8.92 4.65
CA LEU A 162 -4.43 8.78 5.84
C LEU A 162 -3.15 9.62 5.74
N LEU A 163 -2.52 9.67 4.57
CA LEU A 163 -1.35 10.51 4.33
C LEU A 163 -1.70 11.99 4.45
N ASP A 164 -2.80 12.42 3.83
CA ASP A 164 -3.26 13.83 3.82
C ASP A 164 -3.57 14.30 5.24
N VAL A 165 -4.30 13.50 6.00
CA VAL A 165 -4.63 13.77 7.40
C VAL A 165 -3.38 13.87 8.26
N GLN A 166 -2.43 12.94 8.12
CA GLN A 166 -1.20 12.97 8.90
C GLN A 166 -0.26 14.12 8.51
N ALA A 167 -0.22 14.49 7.23
CA ALA A 167 0.55 15.63 6.78
C ALA A 167 -0.03 16.95 7.32
N ALA A 168 -1.36 17.09 7.35
CA ALA A 168 -2.04 18.23 7.93
C ALA A 168 -1.78 18.32 9.44
N ASP A 169 -1.85 17.20 10.18
CA ASP A 169 -1.55 17.17 11.62
C ASP A 169 -0.10 17.59 11.92
N ALA A 170 0.83 17.11 11.12
CA ALA A 170 2.25 17.48 11.27
C ALA A 170 2.52 18.97 11.01
N ALA A 171 1.72 19.61 10.14
CA ALA A 171 1.84 21.02 9.82
C ALA A 171 1.21 21.93 10.90
N ASP A 172 0.01 21.58 11.35
CA ASP A 172 -0.84 22.48 12.14
C ASP A 172 -1.11 22.00 13.57
N GLY A 173 -0.82 20.72 13.91
CA GLY A 173 -1.06 20.13 15.22
C GLY A 173 -2.54 20.08 15.61
N GLN A 174 -3.46 20.19 14.65
CA GLN A 174 -4.89 20.39 14.89
C GLN A 174 -5.74 19.12 14.84
N LEU A 175 -5.18 17.99 14.38
CA LEU A 175 -5.93 16.75 14.42
C LEU A 175 -6.09 16.31 15.86
N GLY A 176 -7.25 16.61 16.40
CA GLY A 176 -7.57 16.41 17.80
C GLY A 176 -7.28 14.97 18.26
N PRO A 177 -7.01 14.77 19.57
CA PRO A 177 -6.62 13.49 20.16
C PRO A 177 -7.65 12.36 19.98
N GLY A 178 -8.79 12.66 19.35
CA GLY A 178 -9.89 11.70 19.11
C GLY A 178 -9.81 10.91 17.80
N LEU A 179 -8.98 11.29 16.82
CA LEU A 179 -8.96 10.60 15.51
C LEU A 179 -8.37 9.19 15.63
N ARG A 180 -7.20 9.04 16.23
CA ARG A 180 -6.56 7.73 16.38
C ARG A 180 -7.49 6.69 17.04
N PRO A 181 -8.16 6.95 18.19
CA PRO A 181 -9.11 6.01 18.75
C PRO A 181 -10.27 5.64 17.82
N ARG A 182 -10.77 6.57 17.00
CA ARG A 182 -11.85 6.29 16.03
C ARG A 182 -11.37 5.36 14.91
N LEU A 183 -10.18 5.58 14.39
CA LEU A 183 -9.59 4.70 13.37
C LEU A 183 -9.28 3.32 13.96
N ASP A 184 -8.73 3.25 15.16
CA ASP A 184 -8.49 1.98 15.87
C ASP A 184 -9.78 1.20 16.12
N ALA A 185 -10.89 1.87 16.41
CA ALA A 185 -12.20 1.23 16.57
C ALA A 185 -12.73 0.56 15.27
N ILE A 186 -12.23 0.96 14.11
CA ILE A 186 -12.53 0.34 12.81
C ILE A 186 -11.50 -0.75 12.49
N LEU A 187 -10.21 -0.46 12.62
CA LEU A 187 -9.11 -1.35 12.23
C LEU A 187 -9.05 -2.61 13.09
N GLN A 188 -9.13 -2.48 14.43
CA GLN A 188 -8.93 -3.62 15.34
C GLN A 188 -10.01 -4.72 15.20
N PRO A 189 -11.32 -4.41 15.09
CA PRO A 189 -12.33 -5.42 14.81
C PRO A 189 -12.12 -6.11 13.45
N SER A 190 -11.70 -5.37 12.41
CA SER A 190 -11.41 -5.93 11.09
C SER A 190 -10.22 -6.89 11.15
N LEU A 191 -9.13 -6.52 11.81
CA LEU A 191 -7.99 -7.41 12.06
C LEU A 191 -8.41 -8.69 12.78
N THR A 192 -9.25 -8.57 13.82
CA THR A 192 -9.75 -9.72 14.58
C THR A 192 -10.58 -10.66 13.69
N ARG A 193 -11.50 -10.10 12.88
CA ARG A 193 -12.32 -10.92 11.95
C ARG A 193 -11.46 -11.62 10.90
N LEU A 194 -10.50 -10.92 10.30
CA LEU A 194 -9.60 -11.49 9.29
C LEU A 194 -8.71 -12.59 9.88
N ASN A 195 -8.18 -12.40 11.09
CA ASN A 195 -7.42 -13.44 11.78
C ASN A 195 -8.30 -14.68 12.04
N THR A 196 -9.55 -14.49 12.49
CA THR A 196 -10.49 -15.58 12.72
C THR A 196 -10.77 -16.35 11.43
N LEU A 197 -11.02 -15.64 10.31
CA LEU A 197 -11.23 -16.25 8.99
C LEU A 197 -10.00 -17.06 8.55
N ALA A 198 -8.79 -16.52 8.73
CA ALA A 198 -7.55 -17.20 8.38
C ALA A 198 -7.33 -18.47 9.22
N GLU A 199 -7.62 -18.44 10.52
CA GLU A 199 -7.52 -19.63 11.39
C GLU A 199 -8.57 -20.70 11.01
N LEU A 200 -9.82 -20.30 10.75
CA LEU A 200 -10.85 -21.24 10.28
C LEU A 200 -10.42 -21.96 9.00
N ARG A 201 -9.80 -21.25 8.05
CA ARG A 201 -9.27 -21.84 6.83
C ARG A 201 -8.16 -22.86 7.07
N LYS A 202 -7.27 -22.61 8.04
CA LYS A 202 -6.20 -23.56 8.41
C LYS A 202 -6.74 -24.85 9.00
N LEU A 203 -7.88 -24.77 9.70
CA LEU A 203 -8.52 -25.94 10.31
C LEU A 203 -9.18 -26.87 9.30
N ASP A 204 -9.51 -26.39 8.11
CA ASP A 204 -10.07 -27.19 7.01
C ASP A 204 -9.30 -26.96 5.70
N PRO A 205 -8.08 -27.52 5.56
CA PRO A 205 -7.28 -27.40 4.33
C PRO A 205 -7.92 -28.03 3.10
N ALA A 206 -8.86 -28.97 3.31
CA ALA A 206 -9.58 -29.69 2.26
C ALA A 206 -11.00 -29.16 2.04
N ALA A 207 -11.29 -27.93 2.48
CA ALA A 207 -12.59 -27.28 2.35
C ALA A 207 -13.16 -27.40 0.93
N ALA A 208 -14.44 -27.68 0.84
CA ALA A 208 -15.14 -27.76 -0.44
C ALA A 208 -15.08 -26.42 -1.20
N PRO A 209 -15.15 -26.43 -2.54
CA PRO A 209 -15.12 -25.20 -3.34
C PRO A 209 -16.16 -24.15 -2.90
N ALA A 210 -17.33 -24.57 -2.46
CA ALA A 210 -18.37 -23.68 -1.95
C ALA A 210 -17.97 -22.98 -0.64
N ASP A 211 -17.21 -23.63 0.24
CA ASP A 211 -16.73 -23.05 1.49
C ASP A 211 -15.57 -22.08 1.24
N LEU A 212 -14.70 -22.40 0.28
CA LEU A 212 -13.66 -21.51 -0.20
C LEU A 212 -14.26 -20.22 -0.82
N ALA A 213 -15.32 -20.36 -1.61
CA ALA A 213 -16.04 -19.21 -2.19
C ALA A 213 -16.67 -18.34 -1.10
N ARG A 214 -17.28 -18.93 -0.07
CA ARG A 214 -17.84 -18.20 1.08
C ARG A 214 -16.75 -17.46 1.88
N TYR A 215 -15.61 -18.11 2.11
CA TYR A 215 -14.46 -17.49 2.76
C TYR A 215 -13.97 -16.27 1.99
N THR A 216 -13.78 -16.40 0.68
CA THR A 216 -13.36 -15.32 -0.20
C THR A 216 -14.37 -14.17 -0.20
N ALA A 217 -15.67 -14.48 -0.30
CA ALA A 217 -16.73 -13.47 -0.24
C ALA A 217 -16.71 -12.70 1.10
N SER A 218 -16.62 -13.40 2.23
CA SER A 218 -16.56 -12.76 3.55
C SER A 218 -15.35 -11.85 3.72
N ARG A 219 -14.21 -12.22 3.17
CA ARG A 219 -12.99 -11.41 3.17
C ARG A 219 -13.14 -10.15 2.33
N LEU A 220 -13.74 -10.26 1.15
CA LEU A 220 -13.99 -9.12 0.26
C LEU A 220 -15.05 -8.17 0.83
N ASP A 221 -16.08 -8.70 1.51
CA ASP A 221 -17.09 -7.87 2.19
C ASP A 221 -16.46 -7.11 3.37
N GLU A 222 -15.57 -7.74 4.13
CA GLU A 222 -14.80 -7.07 5.19
C GLU A 222 -13.94 -5.94 4.62
N ALA A 223 -13.31 -6.18 3.48
CA ALA A 223 -12.48 -5.19 2.81
C ALA A 223 -13.28 -3.96 2.34
N ARG A 224 -14.45 -4.18 1.76
CA ARG A 224 -15.35 -3.08 1.35
C ARG A 224 -15.85 -2.28 2.55
N TYR A 225 -16.26 -2.98 3.61
CA TYR A 225 -16.67 -2.33 4.85
C TYR A 225 -15.56 -1.44 5.41
N LEU A 226 -14.34 -1.99 5.50
CA LEU A 226 -13.18 -1.27 6.00
C LEU A 226 -12.87 -0.02 5.17
N ALA A 227 -12.78 -0.17 3.85
CA ALA A 227 -12.49 0.94 2.96
C ALA A 227 -13.52 2.07 3.12
N GLN A 228 -14.81 1.74 3.14
CA GLN A 228 -15.88 2.72 3.27
C GLN A 228 -15.91 3.38 4.65
N ALA A 229 -15.67 2.61 5.72
CA ALA A 229 -15.70 3.13 7.08
C ALA A 229 -14.53 4.09 7.34
N LEU A 230 -13.31 3.69 6.94
CA LEU A 230 -12.11 4.53 7.09
C LEU A 230 -12.21 5.80 6.24
N HIS A 231 -12.57 5.67 4.95
CA HIS A 231 -12.70 6.81 4.06
C HIS A 231 -13.68 7.85 4.63
N ARG A 232 -14.83 7.43 5.14
CA ARG A 232 -15.83 8.33 5.74
C ARG A 232 -15.28 9.07 6.97
N GLU A 233 -14.57 8.37 7.87
CA GLU A 233 -13.97 8.99 9.05
C GLU A 233 -12.87 9.98 8.69
N LEU A 234 -12.05 9.66 7.70
CA LEU A 234 -10.96 10.51 7.25
C LEU A 234 -11.46 11.75 6.50
N GLN A 235 -12.44 11.59 5.62
CA GLN A 235 -13.06 12.71 4.89
C GLN A 235 -13.74 13.70 5.87
N ALA A 236 -14.42 13.21 6.90
CA ALA A 236 -15.02 14.06 7.92
C ALA A 236 -13.99 14.93 8.67
N VAL A 237 -12.74 14.51 8.71
CA VAL A 237 -11.62 15.29 9.31
C VAL A 237 -11.02 16.28 8.31
N LEU A 238 -10.94 15.91 7.03
CA LEU A 238 -10.37 16.76 5.98
C LEU A 238 -11.31 17.91 5.57
N GLU A 239 -12.63 17.75 5.77
CA GLU A 239 -13.66 18.73 5.42
C GLU A 239 -14.02 19.68 6.60
N GLY A 240 -13.61 19.39 7.83
CA GLY A 240 -13.95 20.13 9.06
C GLY A 240 -12.90 21.13 9.48
#